data_f18433dbdab06c28ba3a4497b2d87403
#
_entry.id   f18433dbdab06c28ba3a4497b2d87403
#
_cell.length_a   1.000
_cell.length_b   1.000
_cell.length_c   1.000
_cell.angle_alpha   90.00
_cell.angle_beta   90.00
_cell.angle_gamma   90.00
#
_symmetry.space_group_name_H-M   'P 1'
#
loop_
_entity.id
_entity.type
_entity.pdbx_description
1 polymer ?
#
loop_
_entity_poly.entity_id
_entity_poly.type
_entity_poly.pdbx_seq_one_letter_code
_entity_poly.pdbx_strand_id
1 'polypeptide(L)'
;MRLNLSGHLSDHITFCYTGGQRLERDRPTALFIHGAGHDHSVWMLQTRYFAHHGWNVIAPDLPGHGRSSGPALKSIEDLAHWIITLAHKLGTERPVVIGHSMGALIALQVAATAPELVSQLALVGVVAPMPVAPALLDATLSNRDKAHALINQWSFAPHSQIGASGVPGINLTALNERLMERQAPGVLHTDMAACNAYRAGFDAAAQVRCPTLLLSSAQDRMTPPKALAPLATAFNTDFQPTRVVLPDAGHAMMSESPGQVLDALWAFISSQPTGQAPA
;
A
#
# COMPACT_ATOMS: atom_id res chain seq x y z
N MET A 1 -4.63 7.32 16.08
CA MET A 1 -5.85 6.77 16.73
C MET A 1 -5.60 5.32 17.09
N ARG A 2 -6.16 4.82 18.18
CA ARG A 2 -6.12 3.40 18.58
C ARG A 2 -7.54 2.89 18.76
N LEU A 3 -7.82 1.69 18.29
CA LEU A 3 -9.13 1.05 18.39
C LEU A 3 -8.98 -0.47 18.46
N ASN A 4 -10.03 -1.14 18.95
CA ASN A 4 -10.14 -2.58 18.91
C ASN A 4 -11.19 -2.96 17.87
N LEU A 5 -10.85 -3.89 16.97
CA LEU A 5 -11.80 -4.47 16.04
C LEU A 5 -12.56 -5.62 16.72
N SER A 6 -13.79 -5.87 16.29
CA SER A 6 -14.56 -7.03 16.71
C SER A 6 -14.12 -8.30 15.95
N GLY A 7 -14.37 -9.49 16.53
CA GLY A 7 -14.06 -10.78 15.91
C GLY A 7 -12.76 -11.41 16.44
N HIS A 8 -12.10 -12.25 15.65
CA HIS A 8 -10.91 -13.01 16.07
C HIS A 8 -9.71 -12.14 16.52
N LEU A 9 -9.71 -10.84 16.19
CA LEU A 9 -8.70 -9.87 16.62
C LEU A 9 -9.26 -8.84 17.60
N SER A 10 -10.39 -9.14 18.30
CA SER A 10 -11.05 -8.22 19.23
C SER A 10 -10.17 -7.76 20.39
N ASP A 11 -9.21 -8.59 20.81
CA ASP A 11 -8.30 -8.29 21.91
C ASP A 11 -7.03 -7.57 21.47
N HIS A 12 -6.91 -7.28 20.16
CA HIS A 12 -5.74 -6.64 19.59
C HIS A 12 -5.99 -5.16 19.30
N ILE A 13 -4.97 -4.35 19.60
CA ILE A 13 -5.00 -2.91 19.32
C ILE A 13 -4.67 -2.70 17.84
N THR A 14 -5.55 -2.02 17.14
CA THR A 14 -5.30 -1.46 15.82
C THR A 14 -4.88 -0.01 15.95
N PHE A 15 -3.73 0.33 15.41
CA PHE A 15 -3.27 1.71 15.30
C PHE A 15 -3.53 2.23 13.90
N CYS A 16 -4.14 3.43 13.82
CA CYS A 16 -4.31 4.18 12.56
C CYS A 16 -3.71 5.58 12.72
N TYR A 17 -2.84 5.95 11.79
CA TYR A 17 -2.40 7.33 11.65
C TYR A 17 -3.45 8.11 10.83
N THR A 18 -3.72 9.34 11.24
CA THR A 18 -4.79 10.18 10.67
C THR A 18 -4.25 11.46 10.03
N GLY A 19 -2.98 11.45 9.58
CA GLY A 19 -2.35 12.63 9.02
C GLY A 19 -2.10 13.77 10.02
N GLY A 20 -2.32 13.52 11.32
CA GLY A 20 -2.21 14.52 12.40
C GLY A 20 -3.50 15.32 12.61
N GLN A 21 -4.61 14.97 11.94
CA GLN A 21 -5.91 15.63 12.07
C GLN A 21 -6.95 14.68 12.70
N ARG A 22 -8.04 15.25 13.22
CA ARG A 22 -9.21 14.48 13.66
C ARG A 22 -10.04 14.07 12.43
N LEU A 23 -10.72 12.93 12.51
CA LEU A 23 -11.68 12.53 11.49
C LEU A 23 -12.96 13.36 11.63
N GLU A 24 -13.49 13.85 10.51
CA GLU A 24 -14.71 14.66 10.42
C GLU A 24 -15.71 13.96 9.49
N ARG A 25 -17.00 13.93 9.87
CA ARG A 25 -18.02 13.13 9.17
C ARG A 25 -18.23 13.53 7.71
N ASP A 26 -18.12 14.82 7.42
CA ASP A 26 -18.47 15.38 6.11
C ASP A 26 -17.28 15.46 5.14
N ARG A 27 -16.13 14.87 5.53
CA ARG A 27 -14.95 14.87 4.67
C ARG A 27 -14.78 13.55 3.94
N PRO A 28 -14.37 13.59 2.66
CA PRO A 28 -14.00 12.38 1.94
C PRO A 28 -12.83 11.67 2.65
N THR A 29 -12.78 10.37 2.54
CA THR A 29 -11.79 9.55 3.25
C THR A 29 -10.80 8.90 2.28
N ALA A 30 -9.50 9.01 2.58
CA ALA A 30 -8.41 8.29 1.93
C ALA A 30 -7.81 7.27 2.89
N LEU A 31 -7.83 5.99 2.50
CA LEU A 31 -7.29 4.86 3.25
C LEU A 31 -5.98 4.41 2.59
N PHE A 32 -4.87 4.47 3.33
CA PHE A 32 -3.52 4.18 2.85
C PHE A 32 -3.00 2.87 3.45
N ILE A 33 -2.68 1.89 2.62
CA ILE A 33 -2.22 0.56 3.03
C ILE A 33 -0.74 0.40 2.69
N HIS A 34 0.09 0.13 3.70
CA HIS A 34 1.53 -0.04 3.55
C HIS A 34 1.92 -1.41 2.95
N GLY A 35 3.17 -1.52 2.49
CA GLY A 35 3.76 -2.73 1.95
C GLY A 35 4.35 -3.66 3.02
N ALA A 36 4.91 -4.79 2.55
CA ALA A 36 5.52 -5.81 3.39
C ALA A 36 6.65 -5.26 4.27
N GLY A 37 6.65 -5.66 5.54
CA GLY A 37 7.69 -5.27 6.52
C GLY A 37 7.72 -3.78 6.87
N HIS A 38 6.67 -3.03 6.56
CA HIS A 38 6.57 -1.60 6.80
C HIS A 38 5.47 -1.25 7.83
N ASP A 39 5.17 0.04 7.96
CA ASP A 39 4.06 0.59 8.73
C ASP A 39 3.54 1.89 8.06
N HIS A 40 2.53 2.54 8.67
CA HIS A 40 1.93 3.77 8.15
C HIS A 40 2.92 4.86 7.75
N SER A 41 4.12 4.89 8.34
CA SER A 41 5.08 5.98 8.16
C SER A 41 5.66 6.06 6.74
N VAL A 42 5.58 5.00 5.93
CA VAL A 42 5.95 5.06 4.50
C VAL A 42 5.10 6.06 3.71
N TRP A 43 3.89 6.35 4.22
CA TRP A 43 2.93 7.28 3.63
C TRP A 43 2.93 8.66 4.30
N MET A 44 3.92 8.96 5.16
CA MET A 44 3.90 10.15 6.03
C MET A 44 3.68 11.45 5.26
N LEU A 45 4.33 11.63 4.12
CA LEU A 45 4.23 12.87 3.33
C LEU A 45 2.86 12.99 2.65
N GLN A 46 2.40 11.91 2.03
CA GLN A 46 1.10 11.86 1.34
C GLN A 46 -0.06 12.02 2.33
N THR A 47 -0.03 11.27 3.42
CA THR A 47 -1.10 11.32 4.44
C THR A 47 -1.24 12.69 5.09
N ARG A 48 -0.12 13.36 5.39
CA ARG A 48 -0.17 14.73 5.93
C ARG A 48 -0.75 15.72 4.92
N TYR A 49 -0.36 15.63 3.67
CA TYR A 49 -0.89 16.50 2.63
C TYR A 49 -2.41 16.33 2.52
N PHE A 50 -2.93 15.11 2.35
CA PHE A 50 -4.37 14.85 2.25
C PHE A 50 -5.12 15.37 3.48
N ALA A 51 -4.63 15.10 4.69
CA ALA A 51 -5.27 15.54 5.93
C ALA A 51 -5.36 17.06 6.06
N HIS A 52 -4.37 17.79 5.55
CA HIS A 52 -4.35 19.26 5.57
C HIS A 52 -5.08 19.89 4.36
N HIS A 53 -5.52 19.08 3.40
CA HIS A 53 -6.28 19.51 2.22
C HIS A 53 -7.72 18.97 2.21
N GLY A 54 -8.33 18.85 3.40
CA GLY A 54 -9.76 18.59 3.55
C GLY A 54 -10.18 17.12 3.51
N TRP A 55 -9.24 16.18 3.63
CA TRP A 55 -9.52 14.74 3.65
C TRP A 55 -9.42 14.15 5.05
N ASN A 56 -10.30 13.20 5.35
CA ASN A 56 -10.01 12.21 6.38
C ASN A 56 -8.93 11.27 5.88
N VAL A 57 -7.97 10.99 6.74
CA VAL A 57 -6.90 10.03 6.43
C VAL A 57 -6.96 8.88 7.41
N ILE A 58 -6.89 7.67 6.89
CA ILE A 58 -6.75 6.43 7.66
C ILE A 58 -5.56 5.67 7.07
N ALA A 59 -4.47 5.62 7.81
CA ALA A 59 -3.31 4.81 7.46
C ALA A 59 -3.06 3.82 8.62
N PRO A 60 -3.64 2.61 8.55
CA PRO A 60 -3.46 1.61 9.59
C PRO A 60 -2.05 1.02 9.55
N ASP A 61 -1.53 0.66 10.72
CA ASP A 61 -0.55 -0.40 10.81
C ASP A 61 -1.31 -1.73 10.74
N LEU A 62 -0.93 -2.58 9.80
CA LEU A 62 -1.55 -3.91 9.64
C LEU A 62 -1.33 -4.77 10.91
N PRO A 63 -2.13 -5.82 11.15
CA PRO A 63 -1.92 -6.70 12.30
C PRO A 63 -0.49 -7.21 12.41
N GLY A 64 0.12 -7.07 13.58
CA GLY A 64 1.53 -7.43 13.84
C GLY A 64 2.56 -6.39 13.40
N HIS A 65 2.15 -5.27 12.79
CA HIS A 65 3.06 -4.23 12.30
C HIS A 65 3.04 -2.97 13.18
N GLY A 66 4.17 -2.28 13.21
CA GLY A 66 4.30 -0.96 13.79
C GLY A 66 3.76 -0.85 15.21
N ARG A 67 2.65 -0.15 15.37
CA ARG A 67 1.96 0.09 16.66
C ARG A 67 0.70 -0.75 16.83
N SER A 68 0.33 -1.55 15.83
CA SER A 68 -0.75 -2.53 15.93
C SER A 68 -0.24 -3.80 16.60
N SER A 69 -1.08 -4.41 17.44
CA SER A 69 -0.75 -5.68 18.09
C SER A 69 -1.34 -6.87 17.32
N GLY A 70 -1.08 -8.06 17.81
CA GLY A 70 -1.52 -9.33 17.23
C GLY A 70 -0.50 -9.94 16.28
N PRO A 71 -0.78 -11.13 15.77
CA PRO A 71 0.06 -11.78 14.76
C PRO A 71 -0.15 -11.13 13.39
N ALA A 72 0.89 -11.13 12.54
CA ALA A 72 0.74 -10.82 11.13
C ALA A 72 -0.20 -11.85 10.46
N LEU A 73 -1.10 -11.38 9.62
CA LEU A 73 -2.03 -12.24 8.87
C LEU A 73 -1.30 -12.89 7.69
N LYS A 74 -1.69 -14.11 7.35
CA LYS A 74 -0.91 -15.00 6.46
C LYS A 74 -1.35 -14.98 5.00
N SER A 75 -2.43 -14.28 4.67
CA SER A 75 -2.94 -14.18 3.29
C SER A 75 -3.36 -12.76 2.95
N ILE A 76 -3.30 -12.43 1.67
CA ILE A 76 -3.79 -11.13 1.15
C ILE A 76 -5.31 -11.04 1.36
N GLU A 77 -6.03 -12.14 1.23
CA GLU A 77 -7.46 -12.23 1.42
C GLU A 77 -7.86 -11.91 2.88
N ASP A 78 -7.16 -12.46 3.88
CA ASP A 78 -7.40 -12.15 5.29
C ASP A 78 -7.10 -10.68 5.61
N LEU A 79 -6.01 -10.15 5.05
CA LEU A 79 -5.65 -8.74 5.18
C LEU A 79 -6.72 -7.84 4.55
N ALA A 80 -7.27 -8.21 3.39
CA ALA A 80 -8.35 -7.47 2.75
C ALA A 80 -9.64 -7.49 3.59
N HIS A 81 -10.03 -8.62 4.13
CA HIS A 81 -11.18 -8.73 5.04
C HIS A 81 -10.99 -7.89 6.31
N TRP A 82 -9.75 -7.85 6.83
CA TRP A 82 -9.42 -7.02 7.97
C TRP A 82 -9.57 -5.52 7.64
N ILE A 83 -9.12 -5.08 6.47
CA ILE A 83 -9.29 -3.67 6.00
C ILE A 83 -10.77 -3.34 5.83
N ILE A 84 -11.58 -4.22 5.26
CA ILE A 84 -13.04 -4.04 5.11
C ILE A 84 -13.68 -3.88 6.50
N THR A 85 -13.33 -4.74 7.45
CA THR A 85 -13.82 -4.67 8.83
C THR A 85 -13.42 -3.35 9.51
N LEU A 86 -12.18 -2.89 9.29
CA LEU A 86 -11.70 -1.60 9.79
C LEU A 86 -12.51 -0.43 9.22
N ALA A 87 -12.75 -0.42 7.90
CA ALA A 87 -13.51 0.62 7.23
C ALA A 87 -14.95 0.72 7.78
N HIS A 88 -15.63 -0.42 7.93
CA HIS A 88 -16.97 -0.48 8.53
C HIS A 88 -16.96 0.00 9.99
N LYS A 89 -15.98 -0.41 10.80
CA LYS A 89 -15.86 0.00 12.20
C LYS A 89 -15.68 1.51 12.35
N LEU A 90 -15.00 2.13 11.40
CA LEU A 90 -14.77 3.57 11.39
C LEU A 90 -15.93 4.36 10.77
N GLY A 91 -16.93 3.67 10.21
CA GLY A 91 -18.07 4.29 9.53
C GLY A 91 -17.63 5.09 8.29
N THR A 92 -16.59 4.62 7.59
CA THR A 92 -16.14 5.31 6.38
C THR A 92 -17.10 5.01 5.23
N GLU A 93 -17.61 6.07 4.64
CA GLU A 93 -18.45 5.96 3.44
C GLU A 93 -17.56 6.03 2.20
N ARG A 94 -17.46 4.90 1.47
CA ARG A 94 -16.78 4.79 0.18
C ARG A 94 -15.41 5.49 0.10
N PRO A 95 -14.42 5.08 0.91
CA PRO A 95 -13.08 5.68 0.87
C PRO A 95 -12.40 5.48 -0.49
N VAL A 96 -11.49 6.39 -0.82
CA VAL A 96 -10.43 6.10 -1.79
C VAL A 96 -9.45 5.15 -1.12
N VAL A 97 -9.19 4.01 -1.73
CA VAL A 97 -8.25 3.01 -1.19
C VAL A 97 -6.93 3.06 -1.97
N ILE A 98 -5.85 3.30 -1.26
CA ILE A 98 -4.51 3.50 -1.82
C ILE A 98 -3.59 2.46 -1.18
N GLY A 99 -2.97 1.61 -1.98
CA GLY A 99 -2.05 0.58 -1.48
C GLY A 99 -0.70 0.60 -2.19
N HIS A 100 0.36 0.26 -1.46
CA HIS A 100 1.70 0.10 -2.02
C HIS A 100 2.17 -1.35 -1.90
N SER A 101 2.69 -1.93 -2.99
CA SER A 101 3.29 -3.26 -2.99
C SER A 101 2.31 -4.33 -2.45
N MET A 102 2.62 -5.03 -1.37
CA MET A 102 1.66 -5.91 -0.67
C MET A 102 0.34 -5.18 -0.38
N GLY A 103 0.42 -3.93 0.10
CA GLY A 103 -0.76 -3.09 0.33
C GLY A 103 -1.59 -2.84 -0.93
N ALA A 104 -0.97 -2.84 -2.11
CA ALA A 104 -1.69 -2.73 -3.37
C ALA A 104 -2.43 -4.04 -3.73
N LEU A 105 -1.87 -5.22 -3.44
CA LEU A 105 -2.60 -6.48 -3.57
C LEU A 105 -3.79 -6.53 -2.61
N ILE A 106 -3.60 -6.06 -1.37
CA ILE A 106 -4.68 -5.94 -0.37
C ILE A 106 -5.77 -4.99 -0.88
N ALA A 107 -5.39 -3.79 -1.36
CA ALA A 107 -6.33 -2.81 -1.89
C ALA A 107 -7.13 -3.34 -3.09
N LEU A 108 -6.48 -4.07 -3.99
CA LEU A 108 -7.11 -4.74 -5.12
C LEU A 108 -8.13 -5.78 -4.64
N GLN A 109 -7.75 -6.62 -3.66
CA GLN A 109 -8.64 -7.62 -3.09
C GLN A 109 -9.82 -6.99 -2.34
N VAL A 110 -9.62 -5.86 -1.63
CA VAL A 110 -10.69 -5.08 -1.00
C VAL A 110 -11.71 -4.63 -2.05
N ALA A 111 -11.24 -4.01 -3.14
CA ALA A 111 -12.10 -3.49 -4.20
C ALA A 111 -12.86 -4.61 -4.95
N ALA A 112 -12.29 -5.81 -5.04
CA ALA A 112 -12.94 -6.97 -5.62
C ALA A 112 -14.00 -7.59 -4.68
N THR A 113 -13.70 -7.64 -3.37
CA THR A 113 -14.56 -8.31 -2.37
C THR A 113 -15.73 -7.42 -1.92
N ALA A 114 -15.52 -6.11 -1.86
CA ALA A 114 -16.51 -5.12 -1.44
C ALA A 114 -16.52 -3.91 -2.41
N PRO A 115 -16.96 -4.10 -3.66
CA PRO A 115 -16.91 -3.07 -4.70
C PRO A 115 -17.72 -1.82 -4.34
N GLU A 116 -18.80 -1.97 -3.56
CA GLU A 116 -19.63 -0.86 -3.08
C GLU A 116 -18.89 0.02 -2.04
N LEU A 117 -17.92 -0.53 -1.35
CA LEU A 117 -17.15 0.18 -0.32
C LEU A 117 -16.13 1.15 -0.94
N VAL A 118 -15.58 0.86 -2.11
CA VAL A 118 -14.46 1.61 -2.69
C VAL A 118 -14.94 2.64 -3.69
N SER A 119 -14.62 3.92 -3.47
CA SER A 119 -14.96 4.99 -4.43
C SER A 119 -13.97 5.06 -5.59
N GLN A 120 -12.69 4.93 -5.27
CA GLN A 120 -11.56 4.95 -6.22
C GLN A 120 -10.43 4.07 -5.67
N LEU A 121 -9.63 3.51 -6.56
CA LEU A 121 -8.54 2.60 -6.22
C LEU A 121 -7.21 3.13 -6.78
N ALA A 122 -6.17 3.21 -5.94
CA ALA A 122 -4.82 3.52 -6.41
C ALA A 122 -3.85 2.40 -5.99
N LEU A 123 -3.27 1.74 -6.96
CA LEU A 123 -2.33 0.63 -6.82
C LEU A 123 -0.92 1.12 -7.17
N VAL A 124 -0.06 1.23 -6.17
CA VAL A 124 1.28 1.78 -6.28
C VAL A 124 2.30 0.67 -6.18
N GLY A 125 3.13 0.49 -7.22
CA GLY A 125 4.17 -0.54 -7.25
C GLY A 125 3.60 -1.96 -7.14
N VAL A 126 2.74 -2.36 -8.07
CA VAL A 126 2.04 -3.65 -8.06
C VAL A 126 2.29 -4.46 -9.32
N VAL A 127 2.33 -5.77 -9.17
CA VAL A 127 2.20 -6.77 -10.25
C VAL A 127 1.36 -7.93 -9.75
N ALA A 128 0.73 -8.69 -10.63
CA ALA A 128 0.06 -9.94 -10.28
C ALA A 128 0.33 -10.99 -11.38
N PRO A 129 0.72 -12.23 -10.98
CA PRO A 129 1.12 -12.60 -9.62
C PRO A 129 2.35 -11.81 -9.16
N MET A 130 2.60 -11.75 -7.83
CA MET A 130 3.77 -11.07 -7.25
C MET A 130 4.72 -12.12 -6.66
N PRO A 131 5.52 -12.80 -7.50
CA PRO A 131 6.44 -13.80 -7.02
C PRO A 131 7.59 -13.15 -6.24
N VAL A 132 7.93 -13.74 -5.10
CA VAL A 132 9.08 -13.33 -4.30
C VAL A 132 10.27 -14.21 -4.67
N ALA A 133 11.42 -13.60 -4.97
CA ALA A 133 12.62 -14.33 -5.30
C ALA A 133 12.99 -15.32 -4.17
N PRO A 134 13.31 -16.59 -4.46
CA PRO A 134 13.62 -17.59 -3.43
C PRO A 134 14.71 -17.12 -2.47
N ALA A 135 15.77 -16.47 -2.97
CA ALA A 135 16.86 -15.94 -2.15
C ALA A 135 16.38 -14.89 -1.12
N LEU A 136 15.36 -14.09 -1.45
CA LEU A 136 14.77 -13.15 -0.50
C LEU A 136 13.89 -13.89 0.50
N LEU A 137 13.04 -14.79 0.04
CA LEU A 137 12.15 -15.56 0.92
C LEU A 137 12.93 -16.38 1.94
N ASP A 138 14.00 -17.06 1.52
CA ASP A 138 14.90 -17.80 2.41
C ASP A 138 15.62 -16.86 3.41
N ALA A 139 16.07 -15.69 2.94
CA ALA A 139 16.73 -14.72 3.80
C ALA A 139 15.80 -14.18 4.89
N THR A 140 14.52 -14.00 4.63
CA THR A 140 13.55 -13.55 5.64
C THR A 140 13.40 -14.53 6.81
N LEU A 141 13.73 -15.79 6.64
CA LEU A 141 13.73 -16.83 7.69
C LEU A 141 15.06 -16.93 8.42
N SER A 142 16.16 -16.87 7.66
CA SER A 142 17.48 -17.30 8.14
C SER A 142 18.46 -16.16 8.39
N ASN A 143 18.27 -14.99 7.75
CA ASN A 143 19.21 -13.88 7.82
C ASN A 143 18.52 -12.55 7.55
N ARG A 144 18.02 -11.92 8.61
CA ARG A 144 17.28 -10.67 8.56
C ARG A 144 18.04 -9.55 7.86
N ASP A 145 19.33 -9.38 8.17
CA ASP A 145 20.14 -8.31 7.60
C ASP A 145 20.31 -8.49 6.09
N LYS A 146 20.50 -9.74 5.65
CA LYS A 146 20.53 -10.06 4.22
C LYS A 146 19.20 -9.79 3.53
N ALA A 147 18.07 -10.09 4.19
CA ALA A 147 16.75 -9.80 3.65
C ALA A 147 16.55 -8.28 3.47
N HIS A 148 16.89 -7.49 4.49
CA HIS A 148 16.82 -6.02 4.44
C HIS A 148 17.75 -5.44 3.35
N ALA A 149 18.97 -5.95 3.22
CA ALA A 149 19.91 -5.53 2.18
C ALA A 149 19.36 -5.81 0.77
N LEU A 150 18.78 -7.00 0.53
CA LEU A 150 18.17 -7.35 -0.75
C LEU A 150 16.96 -6.44 -1.07
N ILE A 151 16.11 -6.18 -0.08
CA ILE A 151 14.96 -5.28 -0.24
C ILE A 151 15.45 -3.88 -0.59
N ASN A 152 16.43 -3.33 0.14
CA ASN A 152 16.99 -2.02 -0.16
C ASN A 152 17.61 -1.97 -1.56
N GLN A 153 18.38 -2.99 -1.93
CA GLN A 153 19.02 -3.06 -3.25
C GLN A 153 18.01 -3.07 -4.40
N TRP A 154 16.84 -3.68 -4.22
CA TRP A 154 15.84 -3.82 -5.28
C TRP A 154 14.75 -2.74 -5.24
N SER A 155 14.54 -2.11 -4.08
CA SER A 155 13.50 -1.10 -3.89
C SER A 155 13.95 0.31 -4.27
N PHE A 156 15.24 0.61 -4.21
CA PHE A 156 15.73 1.94 -4.48
C PHE A 156 16.45 2.02 -5.83
N ALA A 157 16.21 3.11 -6.55
CA ALA A 157 16.96 3.44 -7.77
C ALA A 157 18.46 3.60 -7.46
N PRO A 158 19.38 3.32 -8.41
CA PRO A 158 20.82 3.36 -8.16
C PRO A 158 21.32 4.68 -7.56
N HIS A 159 20.79 5.81 -8.02
CA HIS A 159 21.19 7.12 -7.50
C HIS A 159 20.77 7.35 -6.04
N SER A 160 19.61 6.81 -5.61
CA SER A 160 19.14 6.90 -4.23
C SER A 160 19.97 6.03 -3.28
N GLN A 161 20.54 4.93 -3.77
CA GLN A 161 21.40 4.04 -2.98
C GLN A 161 22.76 4.68 -2.62
N ILE A 162 23.26 5.58 -3.46
CA ILE A 162 24.53 6.30 -3.21
C ILE A 162 24.34 7.65 -2.51
N GLY A 163 23.15 7.90 -1.96
CA GLY A 163 22.87 9.09 -1.15
C GLY A 163 22.38 10.30 -1.92
N ALA A 164 22.07 10.17 -3.22
CA ALA A 164 21.43 11.22 -3.99
C ALA A 164 19.92 11.25 -3.71
N SER A 165 19.55 11.64 -2.47
CA SER A 165 18.15 11.92 -2.16
C SER A 165 17.80 13.35 -2.55
N GLY A 166 16.53 13.63 -2.87
CA GLY A 166 16.04 14.99 -3.13
C GLY A 166 16.14 15.91 -1.91
N VAL A 167 16.47 15.39 -0.73
CA VAL A 167 16.67 16.15 0.51
C VAL A 167 18.10 15.91 1.00
N PRO A 168 18.95 16.95 1.04
CA PRO A 168 20.33 16.83 1.52
C PRO A 168 20.40 16.25 2.95
N GLY A 169 21.36 15.35 3.16
CA GLY A 169 21.61 14.73 4.47
C GLY A 169 20.68 13.58 4.83
N ILE A 170 19.72 13.20 3.98
CA ILE A 170 18.84 12.04 4.19
C ILE A 170 19.39 10.83 3.43
N ASN A 171 19.61 9.72 4.15
CA ASN A 171 19.90 8.43 3.58
C ASN A 171 18.63 7.56 3.57
N LEU A 172 18.00 7.43 2.40
CA LEU A 172 16.72 6.74 2.24
C LEU A 172 16.82 5.24 2.54
N THR A 173 17.90 4.59 2.13
CA THR A 173 18.08 3.15 2.40
C THR A 173 18.26 2.86 3.89
N ALA A 174 19.02 3.71 4.61
CA ALA A 174 19.15 3.58 6.05
C ALA A 174 17.82 3.85 6.79
N LEU A 175 17.03 4.80 6.33
CA LEU A 175 15.69 5.03 6.90
C LEU A 175 14.78 3.83 6.68
N ASN A 176 14.80 3.25 5.49
CA ASN A 176 14.01 2.05 5.17
C ASN A 176 14.45 0.84 6.01
N GLU A 177 15.74 0.67 6.20
CA GLU A 177 16.30 -0.38 7.07
C GLU A 177 15.80 -0.23 8.52
N ARG A 178 15.89 0.99 9.08
CA ARG A 178 15.37 1.28 10.42
C ARG A 178 13.87 1.04 10.55
N LEU A 179 13.11 1.27 9.49
CA LEU A 179 11.68 0.99 9.47
C LEU A 179 11.40 -0.52 9.52
N MET A 180 12.11 -1.31 8.71
CA MET A 180 12.00 -2.78 8.72
C MET A 180 12.50 -3.40 10.03
N GLU A 181 13.57 -2.87 10.62
CA GLU A 181 14.12 -3.33 11.91
C GLU A 181 13.12 -3.22 13.08
N ARG A 182 12.19 -2.27 13.02
CA ARG A 182 11.17 -2.08 14.07
C ARG A 182 10.09 -3.15 14.06
N GLN A 183 9.97 -3.91 12.98
CA GLN A 183 8.98 -4.95 12.87
C GLN A 183 9.33 -6.17 13.74
N ALA A 184 8.33 -6.83 14.29
CA ALA A 184 8.52 -8.03 15.08
C ALA A 184 9.16 -9.16 14.24
N PRO A 185 9.93 -10.06 14.86
CA PRO A 185 10.49 -11.22 14.16
C PRO A 185 9.40 -12.04 13.46
N GLY A 186 9.66 -12.46 12.22
CA GLY A 186 8.75 -13.26 11.40
C GLY A 186 7.70 -12.48 10.61
N VAL A 187 7.44 -11.21 10.93
CA VAL A 187 6.46 -10.38 10.20
C VAL A 187 6.83 -10.27 8.72
N LEU A 188 8.05 -9.86 8.41
CA LEU A 188 8.52 -9.73 7.04
C LEU A 188 8.40 -11.03 6.25
N HIS A 189 8.72 -12.18 6.88
CA HIS A 189 8.57 -13.48 6.22
C HIS A 189 7.09 -13.78 5.92
N THR A 190 6.20 -13.55 6.89
CA THR A 190 4.76 -13.78 6.72
C THR A 190 4.22 -12.95 5.55
N ASP A 191 4.61 -11.69 5.45
CA ASP A 191 4.19 -10.79 4.38
C ASP A 191 4.69 -11.24 3.01
N MET A 192 6.01 -11.55 2.91
CA MET A 192 6.59 -12.00 1.64
C MET A 192 6.00 -13.35 1.20
N ALA A 193 5.71 -14.24 2.14
CA ALA A 193 5.03 -15.50 1.85
C ALA A 193 3.58 -15.29 1.36
N ALA A 194 2.84 -14.35 1.97
CA ALA A 194 1.50 -14.00 1.54
C ALA A 194 1.50 -13.43 0.12
N CYS A 195 2.40 -12.51 -0.20
CA CYS A 195 2.56 -11.98 -1.56
C CYS A 195 2.89 -13.10 -2.55
N ASN A 196 3.86 -13.96 -2.20
CA ASN A 196 4.30 -15.06 -3.04
C ASN A 196 3.21 -16.12 -3.27
N ALA A 197 2.28 -16.29 -2.33
CA ALA A 197 1.19 -17.27 -2.42
C ALA A 197 -0.05 -16.74 -3.14
N TYR A 198 -0.26 -15.41 -3.21
CA TYR A 198 -1.47 -14.82 -3.78
C TYR A 198 -1.61 -15.08 -5.29
N ARG A 199 -2.77 -15.62 -5.70
CA ARG A 199 -3.06 -15.99 -7.11
C ARG A 199 -4.29 -15.30 -7.67
N ALA A 200 -5.15 -14.74 -6.84
CA ALA A 200 -6.44 -14.20 -7.27
C ALA A 200 -6.34 -12.82 -7.96
N GLY A 201 -5.14 -12.27 -8.20
CA GLY A 201 -4.95 -10.90 -8.66
C GLY A 201 -5.66 -10.56 -9.97
N PHE A 202 -5.69 -11.45 -10.95
CA PHE A 202 -6.39 -11.23 -12.22
C PHE A 202 -7.91 -11.31 -12.05
N ASP A 203 -8.39 -12.28 -11.28
CA ASP A 203 -9.82 -12.42 -10.99
C ASP A 203 -10.31 -11.22 -10.18
N ALA A 204 -9.52 -10.75 -9.22
CA ALA A 204 -9.80 -9.55 -8.45
C ALA A 204 -9.87 -8.31 -9.35
N ALA A 205 -8.91 -8.12 -10.26
CA ALA A 205 -8.93 -7.00 -11.21
C ALA A 205 -10.20 -6.99 -12.09
N ALA A 206 -10.66 -8.14 -12.55
CA ALA A 206 -11.89 -8.28 -13.32
C ALA A 206 -13.16 -7.91 -12.54
N GLN A 207 -13.11 -7.97 -11.19
CA GLN A 207 -14.22 -7.62 -10.31
C GLN A 207 -14.22 -6.14 -9.87
N VAL A 208 -13.18 -5.37 -10.14
CA VAL A 208 -13.13 -3.94 -9.77
C VAL A 208 -14.22 -3.16 -10.51
N ARG A 209 -14.92 -2.29 -9.77
CA ARG A 209 -16.06 -1.49 -10.27
C ARG A 209 -15.90 0.00 -9.94
N CYS A 210 -14.67 0.48 -9.83
CA CYS A 210 -14.39 1.88 -9.57
C CYS A 210 -13.21 2.38 -10.42
N PRO A 211 -13.08 3.69 -10.64
CA PRO A 211 -11.90 4.26 -11.27
C PRO A 211 -10.63 3.81 -10.59
N THR A 212 -9.63 3.41 -11.37
CA THR A 212 -8.38 2.83 -10.86
C THR A 212 -7.16 3.52 -11.44
N LEU A 213 -6.18 3.82 -10.58
CA LEU A 213 -4.83 4.27 -10.94
C LEU A 213 -3.85 3.12 -10.74
N LEU A 214 -3.04 2.83 -11.75
CA LEU A 214 -1.84 2.01 -11.66
C LEU A 214 -0.62 2.94 -11.72
N LEU A 215 0.00 3.17 -10.57
CA LEU A 215 1.21 3.99 -10.44
C LEU A 215 2.42 3.08 -10.30
N SER A 216 3.35 3.17 -11.24
CA SER A 216 4.60 2.41 -11.26
C SER A 216 5.79 3.34 -11.45
N SER A 217 7.00 2.82 -11.35
CA SER A 217 8.22 3.58 -11.61
C SER A 217 9.20 2.81 -12.48
N ALA A 218 9.95 3.54 -13.31
CA ALA A 218 10.77 2.95 -14.36
C ALA A 218 11.94 2.12 -13.82
N GLN A 219 12.42 2.42 -12.61
CA GLN A 219 13.56 1.77 -12.00
C GLN A 219 13.16 0.78 -10.89
N ASP A 220 11.87 0.47 -10.77
CA ASP A 220 11.35 -0.54 -9.83
C ASP A 220 11.83 -1.95 -10.24
N ARG A 221 12.60 -2.58 -9.35
CA ARG A 221 13.11 -3.95 -9.55
C ARG A 221 12.35 -4.99 -8.74
N MET A 222 11.47 -4.56 -7.82
CA MET A 222 10.58 -5.45 -7.06
C MET A 222 9.33 -5.77 -7.87
N THR A 223 8.72 -4.75 -8.49
CA THR A 223 7.52 -4.86 -9.34
C THR A 223 7.75 -4.12 -10.67
N PRO A 224 8.58 -4.68 -11.56
CA PRO A 224 8.98 -3.98 -12.79
C PRO A 224 7.77 -3.56 -13.64
N PRO A 225 7.76 -2.33 -14.22
CA PRO A 225 6.62 -1.83 -15.00
C PRO A 225 6.22 -2.75 -16.16
N LYS A 226 7.17 -3.48 -16.73
CA LYS A 226 6.91 -4.45 -17.82
C LYS A 226 6.01 -5.61 -17.34
N ALA A 227 6.08 -5.99 -16.07
CA ALA A 227 5.27 -7.06 -15.50
C ALA A 227 3.86 -6.60 -15.10
N LEU A 228 3.56 -5.29 -15.18
CA LEU A 228 2.25 -4.73 -14.88
C LEU A 228 1.22 -4.99 -16.01
N ALA A 229 1.66 -5.16 -17.24
CA ALA A 229 0.78 -5.22 -18.40
C ALA A 229 -0.32 -6.31 -18.29
N PRO A 230 -0.03 -7.57 -17.88
CA PRO A 230 -1.06 -8.58 -17.72
C PRO A 230 -2.15 -8.19 -16.69
N LEU A 231 -1.74 -7.59 -15.57
CA LEU A 231 -2.69 -7.10 -14.56
C LEU A 231 -3.56 -5.97 -15.12
N ALA A 232 -2.96 -5.02 -15.84
CA ALA A 232 -3.69 -3.90 -16.42
C ALA A 232 -4.75 -4.35 -17.43
N THR A 233 -4.50 -5.42 -18.18
CA THR A 233 -5.47 -5.98 -19.14
C THR A 233 -6.54 -6.85 -18.50
N ALA A 234 -6.37 -7.26 -17.25
CA ALA A 234 -7.35 -8.06 -16.51
C ALA A 234 -8.53 -7.24 -15.96
N PHE A 235 -8.40 -5.91 -15.90
CA PHE A 235 -9.51 -5.04 -15.49
C PHE A 235 -10.67 -5.10 -16.48
N ASN A 236 -11.89 -4.93 -15.97
CA ASN A 236 -13.08 -4.84 -16.80
C ASN A 236 -12.95 -3.69 -17.82
N THR A 237 -13.49 -3.88 -19.02
CA THR A 237 -13.42 -2.88 -20.10
C THR A 237 -14.03 -1.53 -19.73
N ASP A 238 -15.06 -1.54 -18.87
CA ASP A 238 -15.74 -0.32 -18.42
C ASP A 238 -14.95 0.43 -17.33
N PHE A 239 -13.95 -0.23 -16.72
CA PHE A 239 -13.12 0.29 -15.62
C PHE A 239 -11.62 0.16 -15.93
N GLN A 240 -11.24 0.48 -17.17
CA GLN A 240 -9.81 0.42 -17.55
C GLN A 240 -8.97 1.39 -16.71
N PRO A 241 -7.85 0.94 -16.14
CA PRO A 241 -7.07 1.76 -15.24
C PRO A 241 -6.28 2.85 -15.96
N THR A 242 -6.24 4.04 -15.33
CA THR A 242 -5.26 5.06 -15.68
C THR A 242 -3.87 4.57 -15.29
N ARG A 243 -2.88 4.76 -16.16
CA ARG A 243 -1.50 4.29 -15.93
C ARG A 243 -0.54 5.47 -15.88
N VAL A 244 0.24 5.55 -14.82
CA VAL A 244 1.30 6.54 -14.63
C VAL A 244 2.61 5.83 -14.33
N VAL A 245 3.70 6.26 -14.98
CA VAL A 245 5.05 5.72 -14.75
C VAL A 245 5.97 6.87 -14.35
N LEU A 246 6.53 6.80 -13.15
CA LEU A 246 7.55 7.76 -12.69
C LEU A 246 8.91 7.39 -13.26
N PRO A 247 9.66 8.34 -13.88
CA PRO A 247 10.87 7.99 -14.63
C PRO A 247 12.06 7.62 -13.75
N ASP A 248 12.20 8.27 -12.58
CA ASP A 248 13.45 8.30 -11.82
C ASP A 248 13.39 7.65 -10.44
N ALA A 249 12.32 6.90 -10.13
CA ALA A 249 12.16 6.22 -8.84
C ALA A 249 12.23 4.69 -8.99
N GLY A 250 12.61 4.03 -7.91
CA GLY A 250 12.48 2.60 -7.71
C GLY A 250 11.12 2.22 -7.08
N HIS A 251 11.09 1.09 -6.39
CA HIS A 251 9.90 0.60 -5.70
C HIS A 251 9.46 1.47 -4.51
N ALA A 252 10.45 2.07 -3.82
CA ALA A 252 10.21 2.97 -2.68
C ALA A 252 9.84 4.41 -3.13
N MET A 253 9.06 4.53 -4.22
CA MET A 253 8.76 5.79 -4.89
C MET A 253 8.14 6.86 -3.98
N MET A 254 7.41 6.48 -2.91
CA MET A 254 6.84 7.41 -1.92
C MET A 254 7.93 8.19 -1.18
N SER A 255 9.12 7.61 -1.05
CA SER A 255 10.29 8.23 -0.40
C SER A 255 11.26 8.85 -1.40
N GLU A 256 11.42 8.25 -2.58
CA GLU A 256 12.36 8.72 -3.61
C GLU A 256 11.82 9.92 -4.39
N SER A 257 10.52 9.90 -4.71
CA SER A 257 9.85 10.93 -5.51
C SER A 257 8.50 11.32 -4.87
N PRO A 258 8.49 11.78 -3.60
CA PRO A 258 7.27 12.01 -2.85
C PRO A 258 6.32 13.02 -3.49
N GLY A 259 6.86 14.06 -4.13
CA GLY A 259 6.09 15.06 -4.86
C GLY A 259 5.38 14.46 -6.07
N GLN A 260 6.10 13.71 -6.91
CA GLN A 260 5.50 13.08 -8.10
C GLN A 260 4.44 12.04 -7.75
N VAL A 261 4.67 11.27 -6.67
CA VAL A 261 3.64 10.34 -6.14
C VAL A 261 2.41 11.10 -5.67
N LEU A 262 2.62 12.19 -4.93
CA LEU A 262 1.53 13.04 -4.46
C LEU A 262 0.74 13.65 -5.61
N ASP A 263 1.43 14.23 -6.60
CA ASP A 263 0.81 14.85 -7.77
C ASP A 263 -0.03 13.83 -8.57
N ALA A 264 0.50 12.61 -8.78
CA ALA A 264 -0.21 11.55 -9.48
C ALA A 264 -1.47 11.10 -8.73
N LEU A 265 -1.37 10.89 -7.42
CA LEU A 265 -2.51 10.52 -6.57
C LEU A 265 -3.55 11.65 -6.54
N TRP A 266 -3.11 12.89 -6.31
CA TRP A 266 -4.00 14.04 -6.22
C TRP A 266 -4.71 14.33 -7.53
N ALA A 267 -4.01 14.33 -8.65
CA ALA A 267 -4.60 14.53 -9.97
C ALA A 267 -5.64 13.46 -10.29
N PHE A 268 -5.34 12.19 -10.02
CA PHE A 268 -6.27 11.08 -10.24
C PHE A 268 -7.53 11.22 -9.37
N ILE A 269 -7.36 11.45 -8.07
CA ILE A 269 -8.46 11.51 -7.10
C ILE A 269 -9.35 12.74 -7.36
N SER A 270 -8.75 13.88 -7.70
CA SER A 270 -9.48 15.13 -7.96
C SER A 270 -10.16 15.17 -9.33
N SER A 271 -9.74 14.34 -10.29
CA SER A 271 -10.34 14.28 -11.63
C SER A 271 -11.69 13.58 -11.66
N GLN A 272 -12.05 12.87 -10.59
CA GLN A 272 -13.30 12.12 -10.50
C GLN A 272 -14.26 12.85 -9.53
N PRO A 273 -15.55 12.99 -9.87
CA PRO A 273 -16.50 13.59 -8.94
C PRO A 273 -16.59 12.73 -7.68
N THR A 274 -16.23 13.32 -6.54
CA THR A 274 -16.46 12.73 -5.23
C THR A 274 -17.97 12.66 -4.98
N GLY A 275 -18.56 11.46 -5.14
CA GLY A 275 -19.91 11.19 -4.63
C GLY A 275 -21.07 11.38 -5.59
N GLN A 276 -21.10 10.66 -6.71
CA GLN A 276 -22.38 10.21 -7.29
C GLN A 276 -22.29 8.70 -7.51
N ALA A 277 -23.18 7.95 -6.85
CA ALA A 277 -23.42 6.56 -7.21
C ALA A 277 -23.87 6.53 -8.68
N PRO A 278 -23.40 5.56 -9.50
CA PRO A 278 -24.04 5.33 -10.79
C PRO A 278 -25.51 4.98 -10.53
N ALA A 279 -26.39 5.64 -11.31
CA ALA A 279 -27.84 5.46 -11.25
C ALA A 279 -28.25 4.02 -11.59
#